data_52f7b0b7b54ecd8aaf6d6df10119071e
#
_entry.id   52f7b0b7b54ecd8aaf6d6df10119071e
#
_cell.length_a   1.000
_cell.length_b   1.000
_cell.length_c   1.000
_cell.angle_alpha   90.00
_cell.angle_beta   90.00
_cell.angle_gamma   90.00
#
_symmetry.space_group_name_H-M   'P 1'
#
loop_
_entity.id
_entity.type
_entity.pdbx_description
1 polymer ?
#
loop_
_entity_poly.entity_id
_entity_poly.type
_entity_poly.pdbx_seq_one_letter_code
_entity_poly.pdbx_strand_id
1 'polypeptide(L)'
;ENSLNEILKKLYKSGFFKNVTVKIKNNYLTIDVLENPIIQTVFIDGVKRKKTEESLYEILSLKNRSSYNSVLIKKDESAILGFLKESGFYFSKVTSSYQELGDNKIDLLYKIELGKKSKISRISFIGDKKFKDNTLKNIILSEEYRFWKFISGKKYLNKNLINYDKRLLNNFYKNKGFFNIIIESSFANYLGNDNFEIIYNISSGKKFYFNEF
;
A
#
# COMPACT_ATOMS: atom_id res chain seq x y z
N GLU A 1 41.54 9.19 -3.74
CA GLU A 1 40.21 9.44 -4.39
C GLU A 1 39.09 8.49 -3.92
N ASN A 2 39.34 7.19 -3.80
CA ASN A 2 38.32 6.23 -3.36
C ASN A 2 37.81 6.52 -1.94
N SER A 3 38.67 6.90 -1.00
CA SER A 3 38.27 7.18 0.40
C SER A 3 37.44 8.46 0.53
N LEU A 4 37.67 9.47 -0.29
CA LEU A 4 36.86 10.69 -0.32
C LEU A 4 35.44 10.44 -0.86
N ASN A 5 35.34 9.65 -1.92
CA ASN A 5 34.04 9.25 -2.48
C ASN A 5 33.22 8.41 -1.49
N GLU A 6 33.89 7.57 -0.69
CA GLU A 6 33.21 6.82 0.37
C GLU A 6 32.71 7.73 1.49
N ILE A 7 33.49 8.73 1.90
CA ILE A 7 33.08 9.73 2.89
C ILE A 7 31.87 10.50 2.38
N LEU A 8 31.93 11.02 1.14
CA LEU A 8 30.81 11.72 0.52
C LEU A 8 29.54 10.85 0.46
N LYS A 9 29.66 9.60 0.02
CA LYS A 9 28.54 8.66 -0.01
C LYS A 9 27.94 8.42 1.37
N LYS A 10 28.75 8.28 2.41
CA LYS A 10 28.28 8.12 3.78
C LYS A 10 27.54 9.36 4.29
N LEU A 11 28.07 10.55 4.01
CA LEU A 11 27.43 11.82 4.42
C LEU A 11 26.09 12.02 3.72
N TYR A 12 25.99 11.81 2.40
CA TYR A 12 24.70 11.89 1.69
C TYR A 12 23.73 10.79 2.14
N LYS A 13 24.22 9.59 2.39
CA LYS A 13 23.40 8.45 2.84
C LYS A 13 22.84 8.66 4.24
N SER A 14 23.47 9.51 5.08
CA SER A 14 22.96 9.86 6.41
C SER A 14 21.61 10.61 6.36
N GLY A 15 21.32 11.29 5.23
CA GLY A 15 20.12 12.09 5.04
C GLY A 15 20.10 13.43 5.77
N PHE A 16 21.15 13.78 6.50
CA PHE A 16 21.21 15.04 7.27
C PHE A 16 21.57 16.26 6.41
N PHE A 17 22.21 16.04 5.27
CA PHE A 17 22.80 17.13 4.48
C PHE A 17 22.10 17.29 3.14
N LYS A 18 21.74 18.54 2.82
CA LYS A 18 21.23 18.96 1.51
C LYS A 18 22.36 19.03 0.49
N ASN A 19 23.53 19.49 0.93
CA ASN A 19 24.73 19.59 0.11
C ASN A 19 25.98 19.32 0.95
N VAL A 20 26.96 18.64 0.33
CA VAL A 20 28.26 18.36 0.94
C VAL A 20 29.32 18.65 -0.11
N THR A 21 30.23 19.56 0.21
CA THR A 21 31.37 19.87 -0.63
C THR A 21 32.68 19.51 0.09
N VAL A 22 33.53 18.74 -0.54
CA VAL A 22 34.84 18.33 0.03
C VAL A 22 35.97 18.94 -0.79
N LYS A 23 36.88 19.60 -0.09
CA LYS A 23 38.06 20.25 -0.67
C LYS A 23 39.30 19.82 0.08
N ILE A 24 40.39 19.59 -0.65
CA ILE A 24 41.70 19.37 -0.06
C ILE A 24 42.58 20.55 -0.48
N LYS A 25 43.11 21.26 0.50
CA LYS A 25 44.07 22.35 0.26
C LYS A 25 45.17 22.28 1.32
N ASN A 26 46.44 22.35 0.87
CA ASN A 26 47.60 22.31 1.75
C ASN A 26 47.58 21.16 2.78
N ASN A 27 47.23 19.97 2.35
CA ASN A 27 47.09 18.77 3.21
C ASN A 27 45.97 18.79 4.25
N TYR A 28 45.08 19.79 4.19
CA TYR A 28 43.90 19.90 5.03
C TYR A 28 42.66 19.47 4.24
N LEU A 29 41.84 18.61 4.86
CA LEU A 29 40.53 18.24 4.35
C LEU A 29 39.48 19.19 4.94
N THR A 30 38.82 19.95 4.08
CA THR A 30 37.68 20.81 4.44
C THR A 30 36.41 20.20 3.91
N ILE A 31 35.41 20.05 4.78
CA ILE A 31 34.07 19.56 4.45
C ILE A 31 33.10 20.67 4.75
N ASP A 32 32.55 21.28 3.69
CA ASP A 32 31.48 22.28 3.81
C ASP A 32 30.13 21.55 3.67
N VAL A 33 29.24 21.71 4.63
CA VAL A 33 27.95 21.04 4.63
C VAL A 33 26.82 22.07 4.71
N LEU A 34 25.74 21.78 3.99
CA LEU A 34 24.46 22.47 4.14
C LEU A 34 23.46 21.45 4.70
N GLU A 35 22.98 21.68 5.88
CA GLU A 35 22.06 20.76 6.57
C GLU A 35 20.65 20.82 5.99
N ASN A 36 19.98 19.68 5.95
CA ASN A 36 18.54 19.63 5.73
C ASN A 36 17.80 20.20 6.94
N PRO A 37 16.67 20.90 6.77
CA PRO A 37 15.88 21.37 7.88
C PRO A 37 15.36 20.22 8.75
N ILE A 38 15.21 20.50 10.04
CA ILE A 38 14.63 19.55 11.00
C ILE A 38 13.11 19.68 10.98
N ILE A 39 12.42 18.56 10.86
CA ILE A 39 10.96 18.50 10.98
C ILE A 39 10.60 18.68 12.46
N GLN A 40 9.98 19.81 12.81
CA GLN A 40 9.53 20.05 14.17
C GLN A 40 8.30 19.22 14.46
N THR A 41 7.28 19.29 13.58
CA THR A 41 6.03 18.53 13.71
C THR A 41 5.63 17.94 12.38
N VAL A 42 5.11 16.71 12.42
CA VAL A 42 4.43 16.06 11.27
C VAL A 42 2.93 16.15 11.52
N PHE A 43 2.19 16.68 10.56
CA PHE A 43 0.73 16.77 10.57
C PHE A 43 0.14 15.87 9.50
N ILE A 44 -0.99 15.24 9.84
CA ILE A 44 -1.84 14.52 8.89
C ILE A 44 -3.21 15.18 8.91
N ASP A 45 -3.67 15.65 7.76
CA ASP A 45 -4.99 16.27 7.59
C ASP A 45 -5.86 15.47 6.61
N GLY A 46 -7.19 15.57 6.76
CA GLY A 46 -8.17 14.91 5.89
C GLY A 46 -8.69 13.56 6.40
N VAL A 47 -8.25 13.10 7.58
CA VAL A 47 -8.72 11.87 8.21
C VAL A 47 -9.46 12.15 9.51
N LYS A 48 -10.77 11.84 9.55
CA LYS A 48 -11.61 12.14 10.72
C LYS A 48 -11.48 11.12 11.86
N ARG A 49 -11.08 9.89 11.57
CA ARG A 49 -11.04 8.78 12.52
C ARG A 49 -9.70 8.74 13.23
N LYS A 50 -9.65 9.03 14.53
CA LYS A 50 -8.45 9.06 15.35
C LYS A 50 -7.61 7.77 15.23
N LYS A 51 -8.24 6.59 15.31
CA LYS A 51 -7.54 5.31 15.12
C LYS A 51 -6.87 5.16 13.76
N THR A 52 -7.49 5.69 12.70
CA THR A 52 -6.91 5.67 11.34
C THR A 52 -5.72 6.62 11.27
N GLU A 53 -5.85 7.80 11.87
CA GLU A 53 -4.77 8.79 11.96
C GLU A 53 -3.57 8.24 12.73
N GLU A 54 -3.78 7.60 13.89
CA GLU A 54 -2.73 6.93 14.67
C GLU A 54 -2.01 5.86 13.85
N SER A 55 -2.76 5.00 13.13
CA SER A 55 -2.17 3.98 12.24
C SER A 55 -1.38 4.59 11.09
N LEU A 56 -1.80 5.74 10.57
CA LEU A 56 -1.03 6.47 9.55
C LEU A 56 0.28 7.02 10.13
N TYR A 57 0.26 7.59 11.33
CA TYR A 57 1.49 8.03 11.98
C TYR A 57 2.48 6.89 12.21
N GLU A 58 2.00 5.66 12.51
CA GLU A 58 2.87 4.50 12.72
C GLU A 58 3.65 4.11 11.46
N ILE A 59 3.03 4.19 10.28
CA ILE A 59 3.64 3.76 9.02
C ILE A 59 4.58 4.80 8.40
N LEU A 60 4.58 6.05 8.86
CA LEU A 60 5.47 7.08 8.34
C LEU A 60 6.93 6.77 8.68
N SER A 61 7.82 7.00 7.73
CA SER A 61 9.27 6.96 7.93
C SER A 61 9.77 8.24 8.63
N LEU A 62 9.18 9.39 8.25
CA LEU A 62 9.51 10.69 8.85
C LEU A 62 8.67 10.94 10.09
N LYS A 63 9.34 11.35 11.15
CA LYS A 63 8.74 11.66 12.47
C LYS A 63 9.16 13.05 12.90
N ASN A 64 8.57 13.54 13.99
CA ASN A 64 9.06 14.73 14.67
C ASN A 64 10.55 14.57 14.99
N ARG A 65 11.32 15.62 14.78
CA ARG A 65 12.79 15.69 14.93
C ARG A 65 13.59 14.90 13.89
N SER A 66 12.95 14.34 12.85
CA SER A 66 13.66 13.79 11.70
C SER A 66 14.23 14.91 10.82
N SER A 67 15.33 14.65 10.14
CA SER A 67 15.82 15.55 9.09
C SER A 67 14.93 15.43 7.85
N TYR A 68 14.65 16.55 7.19
CA TYR A 68 13.89 16.58 5.95
C TYR A 68 14.55 15.70 4.88
N ASN A 69 13.76 14.87 4.22
CA ASN A 69 14.25 14.04 3.13
C ASN A 69 13.12 13.83 2.11
N SER A 70 13.29 14.41 0.92
CA SER A 70 12.28 14.37 -0.15
C SER A 70 11.99 12.94 -0.64
N VAL A 71 12.95 12.03 -0.60
CA VAL A 71 12.77 10.62 -0.97
C VAL A 71 11.89 9.91 0.05
N LEU A 72 12.12 10.16 1.35
CA LEU A 72 11.31 9.59 2.42
C LEU A 72 9.89 10.17 2.42
N ILE A 73 9.72 11.46 2.07
CA ILE A 73 8.38 12.05 1.88
C ILE A 73 7.59 11.28 0.80
N LYS A 74 8.20 11.01 -0.36
CA LYS A 74 7.54 10.24 -1.43
C LYS A 74 7.26 8.81 -1.03
N LYS A 75 8.14 8.19 -0.25
CA LYS A 75 7.90 6.87 0.34
C LYS A 75 6.72 6.90 1.29
N ASP A 76 6.61 7.90 2.14
CA ASP A 76 5.52 8.07 3.09
C ASP A 76 4.18 8.36 2.38
N GLU A 77 4.16 9.23 1.35
CA GLU A 77 2.97 9.41 0.51
C GLU A 77 2.48 8.07 -0.09
N SER A 78 3.42 7.25 -0.58
CA SER A 78 3.11 5.93 -1.14
C SER A 78 2.61 4.95 -0.08
N ALA A 79 3.18 4.97 1.11
CA ALA A 79 2.75 4.15 2.25
C ALA A 79 1.33 4.52 2.70
N ILE A 80 1.04 5.83 2.83
CA ILE A 80 -0.30 6.34 3.14
C ILE A 80 -1.31 5.87 2.07
N LEU A 81 -1.00 6.06 0.77
CA LEU A 81 -1.87 5.61 -0.32
C LEU A 81 -2.10 4.09 -0.27
N GLY A 82 -1.07 3.30 0.03
CA GLY A 82 -1.17 1.85 0.20
C GLY A 82 -2.16 1.48 1.31
N PHE A 83 -1.98 2.06 2.49
CA PHE A 83 -2.86 1.86 3.64
C PHE A 83 -4.32 2.25 3.36
N LEU A 84 -4.54 3.37 2.68
CA LEU A 84 -5.88 3.85 2.33
C LEU A 84 -6.55 2.92 1.30
N LYS A 85 -5.81 2.42 0.31
CA LYS A 85 -6.31 1.41 -0.65
C LYS A 85 -6.71 0.11 0.05
N GLU A 86 -5.90 -0.38 0.98
CA GLU A 86 -6.24 -1.55 1.79
C GLU A 86 -7.48 -1.32 2.66
N SER A 87 -7.71 -0.08 3.08
CA SER A 87 -8.90 0.33 3.83
C SER A 87 -10.15 0.56 2.94
N GLY A 88 -10.01 0.36 1.62
CA GLY A 88 -11.10 0.50 0.64
C GLY A 88 -11.22 1.89 0.00
N PHE A 89 -10.30 2.81 0.25
CA PHE A 89 -10.28 4.14 -0.35
C PHE A 89 -9.33 4.15 -1.57
N TYR A 90 -9.77 3.60 -2.67
CA TYR A 90 -8.92 3.34 -3.84
C TYR A 90 -8.51 4.60 -4.60
N PHE A 91 -9.35 5.64 -4.56
CA PHE A 91 -9.16 6.91 -5.26
C PHE A 91 -8.70 8.04 -4.35
N SER A 92 -8.15 7.72 -3.17
CA SER A 92 -7.54 8.72 -2.30
C SER A 92 -6.39 9.42 -3.00
N LYS A 93 -6.20 10.69 -2.65
CA LYS A 93 -5.02 11.45 -3.03
C LYS A 93 -4.26 11.86 -1.77
N VAL A 94 -2.96 11.90 -1.87
CA VAL A 94 -2.06 12.36 -0.81
C VAL A 94 -1.12 13.39 -1.42
N THR A 95 -0.99 14.51 -0.79
CA THR A 95 -0.03 15.55 -1.14
C THR A 95 0.71 15.97 0.11
N SER A 96 2.00 16.27 -0.03
CA SER A 96 2.81 16.80 1.07
C SER A 96 3.18 18.24 0.81
N SER A 97 3.25 19.02 1.86
CA SER A 97 3.78 20.38 1.89
C SER A 97 4.52 20.62 3.21
N TYR A 98 5.37 21.62 3.25
CA TYR A 98 6.01 22.03 4.49
C TYR A 98 5.93 23.55 4.68
N GLN A 99 5.96 23.98 5.92
CA GLN A 99 6.03 25.37 6.32
C GLN A 99 7.35 25.62 7.03
N GLU A 100 8.09 26.63 6.60
CA GLU A 100 9.31 27.07 7.27
C GLU A 100 8.99 27.85 8.55
N LEU A 101 9.70 27.50 9.64
CA LEU A 101 9.49 28.11 10.96
C LEU A 101 10.67 29.01 11.38
N GLY A 102 11.74 29.06 10.59
CA GLY A 102 13.04 29.67 10.98
C GLY A 102 13.95 28.65 11.67
N ASP A 103 15.18 29.05 11.98
CA ASP A 103 16.20 28.23 12.67
C ASP A 103 16.39 26.83 12.03
N ASN A 104 16.36 26.75 10.70
CA ASN A 104 16.46 25.50 9.93
C ASN A 104 15.43 24.44 10.36
N LYS A 105 14.20 24.86 10.72
CA LYS A 105 13.09 24.02 11.12
C LYS A 105 11.90 24.16 10.18
N ILE A 106 11.16 23.08 10.03
CA ILE A 106 9.92 23.04 9.25
C ILE A 106 8.83 22.25 9.99
N ASP A 107 7.57 22.56 9.67
CA ASP A 107 6.44 21.66 9.90
C ASP A 107 6.07 20.96 8.60
N LEU A 108 5.91 19.63 8.64
CA LEU A 108 5.56 18.79 7.49
C LEU A 108 4.08 18.41 7.56
N LEU A 109 3.33 18.68 6.50
CA LEU A 109 1.92 18.34 6.37
C LEU A 109 1.71 17.30 5.28
N TYR A 110 1.07 16.18 5.62
CA TYR A 110 0.45 15.25 4.66
C TYR A 110 -1.04 15.53 4.58
N LYS A 111 -1.48 16.11 3.46
CA LYS A 111 -2.90 16.36 3.19
C LYS A 111 -3.51 15.19 2.42
N ILE A 112 -4.60 14.64 2.97
CA ILE A 112 -5.27 13.45 2.45
C ILE A 112 -6.68 13.83 1.97
N GLU A 113 -6.96 13.52 0.70
CA GLU A 113 -8.31 13.53 0.15
C GLU A 113 -8.79 12.07 0.06
N LEU A 114 -9.58 11.64 1.04
CA LEU A 114 -10.01 10.23 1.14
C LEU A 114 -10.87 9.76 -0.04
N GLY A 115 -11.75 10.62 -0.54
CA GLY A 115 -12.78 10.21 -1.50
C GLY A 115 -13.81 9.25 -0.88
N LYS A 116 -14.53 8.52 -1.76
CA LYS A 116 -15.50 7.50 -1.36
C LYS A 116 -14.86 6.12 -1.32
N LYS A 117 -15.42 5.22 -0.49
CA LYS A 117 -15.00 3.83 -0.49
C LYS A 117 -15.41 3.11 -1.77
N SER A 118 -14.48 2.37 -2.36
CA SER A 118 -14.68 1.56 -3.55
C SER A 118 -15.51 0.32 -3.23
N LYS A 119 -16.66 0.15 -3.87
CA LYS A 119 -17.62 -0.92 -3.63
C LYS A 119 -17.40 -2.09 -4.57
N ILE A 120 -17.59 -3.30 -4.10
CA ILE A 120 -17.64 -4.50 -4.95
C ILE A 120 -19.07 -4.66 -5.43
N SER A 121 -19.36 -4.29 -6.68
CA SER A 121 -20.70 -4.40 -7.26
C SER A 121 -20.99 -5.80 -7.77
N ARG A 122 -19.98 -6.52 -8.23
CA ARG A 122 -20.10 -7.87 -8.80
C ARG A 122 -18.85 -8.69 -8.51
N ILE A 123 -19.07 -10.00 -8.34
CA ILE A 123 -18.00 -11.00 -8.27
C ILE A 123 -18.29 -12.06 -9.32
N SER A 124 -17.33 -12.25 -10.22
CA SER A 124 -17.41 -13.17 -11.36
C SER A 124 -16.30 -14.20 -11.30
N PHE A 125 -16.62 -15.41 -11.77
CA PHE A 125 -15.69 -16.51 -11.93
C PHE A 125 -15.68 -16.94 -13.38
N ILE A 126 -14.52 -16.92 -14.02
CA ILE A 126 -14.33 -17.30 -15.44
C ILE A 126 -13.33 -18.45 -15.56
N GLY A 127 -13.20 -19.01 -16.77
CA GLY A 127 -12.30 -20.11 -17.07
C GLY A 127 -12.91 -21.49 -16.76
N ASP A 128 -12.06 -22.49 -16.55
CA ASP A 128 -12.46 -23.89 -16.28
C ASP A 128 -12.80 -24.10 -14.80
N LYS A 129 -13.91 -23.58 -14.34
CA LYS A 129 -14.25 -23.45 -12.91
C LYS A 129 -14.96 -24.65 -12.25
N LYS A 130 -15.43 -25.67 -12.98
CA LYS A 130 -16.08 -26.90 -12.48
C LYS A 130 -17.26 -26.76 -11.50
N PHE A 131 -17.38 -25.65 -10.78
CA PHE A 131 -18.44 -25.37 -9.81
C PHE A 131 -19.24 -24.13 -10.22
N LYS A 132 -20.51 -24.08 -9.76
CA LYS A 132 -21.40 -22.92 -9.99
C LYS A 132 -20.90 -21.71 -9.23
N ASP A 133 -21.13 -20.51 -9.77
CA ASP A 133 -20.71 -19.22 -9.17
C ASP A 133 -21.24 -19.06 -7.74
N ASN A 134 -22.48 -19.45 -7.47
CA ASN A 134 -23.04 -19.37 -6.12
C ASN A 134 -22.27 -20.24 -5.12
N THR A 135 -21.82 -21.43 -5.53
CA THR A 135 -20.96 -22.28 -4.69
C THR A 135 -19.66 -21.58 -4.38
N LEU A 136 -18.99 -21.01 -5.41
CA LEU A 136 -17.71 -20.32 -5.26
C LEU A 136 -17.84 -19.03 -4.44
N LYS A 137 -18.95 -18.28 -4.61
CA LYS A 137 -19.27 -17.09 -3.79
C LYS A 137 -19.41 -17.44 -2.30
N ASN A 138 -19.90 -18.62 -1.96
CA ASN A 138 -20.03 -19.05 -0.55
C ASN A 138 -18.68 -19.48 0.07
N ILE A 139 -17.63 -19.69 -0.73
CA ILE A 139 -16.30 -20.07 -0.26
C ILE A 139 -15.45 -18.84 0.09
N ILE A 140 -15.62 -17.76 -0.65
CA ILE A 140 -14.85 -16.52 -0.48
C ILE A 140 -15.42 -15.64 0.62
N LEU A 141 -14.61 -14.70 1.12
CA LEU A 141 -15.02 -13.70 2.10
C LEU A 141 -15.49 -12.39 1.48
N SER A 142 -15.01 -12.04 0.28
CA SER A 142 -15.48 -10.85 -0.43
C SER A 142 -16.96 -10.97 -0.73
N GLU A 143 -17.69 -9.88 -0.53
CA GLU A 143 -19.12 -9.80 -0.73
C GLU A 143 -19.51 -8.71 -1.71
N GLU A 144 -20.53 -8.95 -2.53
CA GLU A 144 -21.13 -7.91 -3.35
C GLU A 144 -21.82 -6.87 -2.47
N TYR A 145 -21.63 -5.59 -2.82
CA TYR A 145 -22.26 -4.48 -2.13
C TYR A 145 -23.80 -4.56 -2.26
N ARG A 146 -24.49 -4.55 -1.11
CA ARG A 146 -25.94 -4.44 -1.04
C ARG A 146 -26.30 -3.39 0.02
N PHE A 147 -27.28 -2.51 -0.28
CA PHE A 147 -27.57 -1.36 0.56
C PHE A 147 -28.02 -1.76 1.98
N TRP A 148 -28.61 -2.94 2.17
CA TRP A 148 -29.04 -3.46 3.48
C TRP A 148 -27.93 -4.16 4.29
N LYS A 149 -26.76 -4.39 3.70
CA LYS A 149 -25.61 -4.96 4.42
C LYS A 149 -24.69 -3.84 4.93
N PHE A 150 -25.14 -3.04 5.92
CA PHE A 150 -24.34 -1.86 6.34
C PHE A 150 -23.14 -2.19 7.21
N ILE A 151 -23.11 -3.33 7.90
CA ILE A 151 -22.11 -3.65 8.92
C ILE A 151 -20.86 -4.29 8.30
N SER A 152 -20.99 -5.05 7.18
CA SER A 152 -19.88 -5.77 6.58
C SER A 152 -18.87 -4.85 5.88
N GLY A 153 -17.60 -4.91 6.28
CA GLY A 153 -16.48 -4.30 5.57
C GLY A 153 -16.06 -5.07 4.31
N LYS A 154 -16.51 -6.33 4.15
CA LYS A 154 -16.13 -7.26 3.07
C LYS A 154 -16.69 -6.89 1.69
N LYS A 155 -17.61 -5.93 1.65
CA LYS A 155 -18.22 -5.35 0.44
C LYS A 155 -17.42 -4.22 -0.21
N TYR A 156 -16.29 -3.84 0.39
CA TYR A 156 -15.39 -2.84 -0.16
C TYR A 156 -14.14 -3.50 -0.72
N LEU A 157 -13.65 -2.92 -1.81
CA LEU A 157 -12.45 -3.43 -2.49
C LEU A 157 -11.26 -3.43 -1.54
N ASN A 158 -10.63 -4.59 -1.38
CA ASN A 158 -9.47 -4.78 -0.52
C ASN A 158 -8.57 -5.86 -1.13
N LYS A 159 -7.33 -5.49 -1.46
CA LYS A 159 -6.36 -6.39 -2.10
C LYS A 159 -6.02 -7.60 -1.23
N ASN A 160 -5.88 -7.40 0.07
CA ASN A 160 -5.55 -8.49 1.01
C ASN A 160 -6.69 -9.49 1.10
N LEU A 161 -7.95 -8.99 1.09
CA LEU A 161 -9.13 -9.85 1.09
C LEU A 161 -9.21 -10.68 -0.21
N ILE A 162 -8.95 -10.08 -1.38
CA ILE A 162 -8.90 -10.79 -2.66
C ILE A 162 -7.83 -11.88 -2.65
N ASN A 163 -6.64 -11.60 -2.10
CA ASN A 163 -5.59 -12.60 -1.97
C ASN A 163 -5.97 -13.72 -1.00
N TYR A 164 -6.71 -13.42 0.05
CA TYR A 164 -7.24 -14.43 0.96
C TYR A 164 -8.29 -15.31 0.28
N ASP A 165 -9.20 -14.72 -0.49
CA ASP A 165 -10.20 -15.44 -1.28
C ASP A 165 -9.57 -16.42 -2.26
N LYS A 166 -8.48 -16.03 -2.91
CA LYS A 166 -7.70 -16.96 -3.76
C LYS A 166 -7.23 -18.20 -3.00
N ARG A 167 -6.76 -18.03 -1.76
CA ARG A 167 -6.33 -19.15 -0.90
C ARG A 167 -7.51 -20.04 -0.53
N LEU A 168 -8.66 -19.46 -0.19
CA LEU A 168 -9.87 -20.22 0.12
C LEU A 168 -10.35 -21.04 -1.06
N LEU A 169 -10.41 -20.43 -2.25
CA LEU A 169 -10.75 -21.12 -3.49
C LEU A 169 -9.78 -22.27 -3.79
N ASN A 170 -8.48 -22.01 -3.69
CA ASN A 170 -7.44 -23.02 -3.91
C ASN A 170 -7.62 -24.23 -2.98
N ASN A 171 -7.80 -23.98 -1.68
CA ASN A 171 -8.02 -25.04 -0.69
C ASN A 171 -9.32 -25.81 -0.97
N PHE A 172 -10.40 -25.12 -1.33
CA PHE A 172 -11.67 -25.75 -1.67
C PHE A 172 -11.51 -26.72 -2.85
N TYR A 173 -10.87 -26.29 -3.95
CA TYR A 173 -10.63 -27.12 -5.11
C TYR A 173 -9.74 -28.34 -4.81
N LYS A 174 -8.66 -28.15 -4.06
CA LYS A 174 -7.77 -29.24 -3.62
C LYS A 174 -8.53 -30.27 -2.80
N ASN A 175 -9.38 -29.83 -1.88
CA ASN A 175 -10.24 -30.72 -1.07
C ASN A 175 -11.30 -31.47 -1.90
N LYS A 176 -11.57 -31.02 -3.13
CA LYS A 176 -12.45 -31.70 -4.08
C LYS A 176 -11.69 -32.58 -5.08
N GLY A 177 -10.37 -32.76 -4.91
CA GLY A 177 -9.53 -33.60 -5.74
C GLY A 177 -8.89 -32.89 -6.95
N PHE A 178 -9.00 -31.56 -7.07
CA PHE A 178 -8.38 -30.78 -8.12
C PHE A 178 -7.03 -30.23 -7.66
N PHE A 179 -6.00 -31.06 -7.54
CA PHE A 179 -4.71 -30.67 -6.99
C PHE A 179 -3.91 -29.71 -7.86
N ASN A 180 -4.13 -29.73 -9.18
CA ASN A 180 -3.46 -28.85 -10.13
C ASN A 180 -4.25 -27.55 -10.38
N ILE A 181 -5.09 -27.15 -9.45
CA ILE A 181 -5.82 -25.87 -9.50
C ILE A 181 -4.87 -24.70 -9.60
N ILE A 182 -5.10 -23.82 -10.55
CA ILE A 182 -4.45 -22.54 -10.70
C ILE A 182 -5.52 -21.46 -10.72
N ILE A 183 -5.38 -20.45 -9.86
CA ILE A 183 -6.12 -19.20 -9.99
C ILE A 183 -5.18 -18.23 -10.70
N GLU A 184 -5.31 -18.17 -12.04
CA GLU A 184 -4.40 -17.47 -12.93
C GLU A 184 -4.37 -15.98 -12.67
N SER A 185 -5.53 -15.40 -12.42
CA SER A 185 -5.65 -13.98 -12.11
C SER A 185 -6.78 -13.70 -11.12
N SER A 186 -6.61 -12.65 -10.37
CA SER A 186 -7.68 -12.00 -9.64
C SER A 186 -7.47 -10.50 -9.78
N PHE A 187 -8.37 -9.83 -10.45
CA PHE A 187 -8.29 -8.40 -10.67
C PHE A 187 -9.63 -7.73 -10.43
N ALA A 188 -9.56 -6.44 -10.09
CA ALA A 188 -10.73 -5.61 -9.92
C ALA A 188 -10.87 -4.72 -11.16
N ASN A 189 -11.98 -4.89 -11.88
CA ASN A 189 -12.35 -4.06 -13.01
C ASN A 189 -13.21 -2.88 -12.54
N TYR A 190 -12.81 -1.66 -12.89
CA TYR A 190 -13.55 -0.46 -12.51
C TYR A 190 -14.78 -0.27 -13.40
N LEU A 191 -15.95 -0.16 -12.79
CA LEU A 191 -17.23 -0.03 -13.48
C LEU A 191 -17.78 1.41 -13.47
N GLY A 192 -17.05 2.36 -12.90
CA GLY A 192 -17.53 3.74 -12.68
C GLY A 192 -18.19 3.95 -11.32
N ASN A 193 -18.32 5.22 -10.89
CA ASN A 193 -19.00 5.61 -9.64
C ASN A 193 -18.55 4.84 -8.39
N ASP A 194 -17.23 4.66 -8.23
CA ASP A 194 -16.60 3.91 -7.12
C ASP A 194 -17.00 2.42 -7.05
N ASN A 195 -17.53 1.85 -8.14
CA ASN A 195 -17.92 0.46 -8.24
C ASN A 195 -16.88 -0.37 -8.98
N PHE A 196 -16.67 -1.59 -8.48
CA PHE A 196 -15.73 -2.56 -9.05
C PHE A 196 -16.38 -3.93 -9.23
N GLU A 197 -15.93 -4.65 -10.23
CA GLU A 197 -16.13 -6.08 -10.38
C GLU A 197 -14.85 -6.81 -10.03
N ILE A 198 -14.92 -7.81 -9.16
CA ILE A 198 -13.80 -8.73 -8.93
C ILE A 198 -13.98 -9.92 -9.84
N ILE A 199 -12.95 -10.26 -10.60
CA ILE A 199 -12.95 -11.40 -11.53
C ILE A 199 -11.86 -12.37 -11.08
N TYR A 200 -12.24 -13.64 -10.86
CA TYR A 200 -11.34 -14.74 -10.61
C TYR A 200 -11.28 -15.62 -11.85
N ASN A 201 -10.11 -15.73 -12.48
CA ASN A 201 -9.87 -16.64 -13.61
C ASN A 201 -9.31 -17.95 -13.06
N ILE A 202 -10.05 -19.04 -13.26
CA ILE A 202 -9.80 -20.35 -12.66
C ILE A 202 -9.45 -21.36 -13.75
N SER A 203 -8.34 -22.07 -13.56
CA SER A 203 -7.99 -23.28 -14.29
C SER A 203 -7.95 -24.44 -13.30
N SER A 204 -9.01 -25.26 -13.27
CA SER A 204 -9.15 -26.32 -12.25
C SER A 204 -8.22 -27.51 -12.49
N GLY A 205 -7.83 -27.75 -13.73
CA GLY A 205 -7.09 -28.95 -14.12
C GLY A 205 -7.93 -30.23 -14.05
N LYS A 206 -7.26 -31.36 -14.07
CA LYS A 206 -7.88 -32.69 -13.94
C LYS A 206 -8.21 -33.01 -12.49
N LYS A 207 -9.30 -33.75 -12.28
CA LYS A 207 -9.63 -34.30 -10.97
C LYS A 207 -8.84 -35.59 -10.74
N PHE A 208 -8.25 -35.73 -9.56
CA PHE A 208 -7.55 -36.93 -9.11
C PHE A 208 -8.47 -37.75 -8.22
N TYR A 209 -8.34 -39.04 -8.33
CA TYR A 209 -9.06 -40.04 -7.53
C TYR A 209 -8.03 -40.94 -6.86
N PHE A 210 -8.31 -41.39 -5.67
CA PHE A 210 -7.52 -42.44 -5.04
C PHE A 210 -7.93 -43.78 -5.69
N ASN A 211 -6.95 -44.56 -6.15
CA ASN A 211 -7.17 -45.95 -6.44
C ASN A 211 -7.14 -46.73 -5.13
N GLU A 212 -7.93 -47.80 -5.06
CA GLU A 212 -7.90 -48.75 -3.95
C GLU A 212 -6.46 -49.25 -3.76
N PHE A 213 -6.06 -49.41 -2.49
CA PHE A 213 -4.81 -50.01 -2.12
C PHE A 213 -4.91 -51.53 -2.15
#